data_d797224ca659c9c60f21cf4ddc43bef3
#
_entry.id   d797224ca659c9c60f21cf4ddc43bef3
#
_cell.length_a   1.000
_cell.length_b   1.000
_cell.length_c   1.000
_cell.angle_alpha   90.00
_cell.angle_beta   90.00
_cell.angle_gamma   90.00
#
_symmetry.space_group_name_H-M   'P 1'
#
loop_
_entity.id
_entity.type
_entity.pdbx_description
1 polymer ?
#
loop_
_entity_poly.entity_id
_entity_poly.type
_entity_poly.pdbx_seq_one_letter_code
_entity_poly.pdbx_strand_id
1 'polypeptide(L)'
;MHTHYKDRNSTVIGVIFLILLLQAVIIVSLNVKIGRSVHHAGEVKQQEKQLNRTIISDLHTFPVPAAFRSEITYEDSYGAGRIQGSHEGCDLLDTQNTEGRIPVVSATDGEVTNIGWLYLGGYRIGITAPSGVYYYYAHLSSYAGGMEVGKKVQAGEWIGFMGSTGEGEEGTKGKFPVHLHFGIYYQDGTDEKAVDPYPYLLKIEE
;
A
#
# COMPACT_ATOMS: atom_id res chain seq x y z
N MET A 1 39.47 -69.83 -7.92
CA MET A 1 39.63 -68.57 -7.15
C MET A 1 39.45 -67.30 -8.03
N HIS A 2 38.78 -67.41 -9.17
CA HIS A 2 38.64 -66.30 -10.14
C HIS A 2 37.22 -65.69 -10.26
N THR A 3 36.20 -66.25 -9.65
CA THR A 3 34.82 -65.82 -9.83
C THR A 3 34.40 -64.67 -8.90
N HIS A 4 35.00 -64.53 -7.72
CA HIS A 4 34.65 -63.44 -6.77
C HIS A 4 35.16 -62.06 -7.12
N TYR A 5 36.18 -61.91 -7.93
CA TYR A 5 36.74 -60.59 -8.28
C TYR A 5 35.93 -59.85 -9.37
N LYS A 6 35.32 -60.63 -10.29
CA LYS A 6 34.53 -60.07 -11.37
C LYS A 6 33.17 -59.52 -10.87
N ASP A 7 32.63 -60.06 -9.81
CA ASP A 7 31.30 -59.68 -9.22
C ASP A 7 31.39 -58.38 -8.41
N ARG A 8 32.49 -58.17 -7.66
CA ARG A 8 32.73 -56.93 -6.90
C ARG A 8 32.87 -55.68 -7.76
N ASN A 9 33.51 -55.76 -8.92
CA ASN A 9 33.69 -54.65 -9.83
C ASN A 9 32.35 -54.25 -10.49
N SER A 10 31.51 -55.18 -10.86
CA SER A 10 30.18 -54.88 -11.43
C SER A 10 29.25 -54.22 -10.42
N THR A 11 29.32 -54.64 -9.16
CA THR A 11 28.53 -54.04 -8.06
C THR A 11 29.00 -52.58 -7.77
N VAL A 12 30.31 -52.32 -7.75
CA VAL A 12 30.86 -50.99 -7.56
C VAL A 12 30.47 -50.04 -8.70
N ILE A 13 30.55 -50.50 -9.93
CA ILE A 13 30.16 -49.70 -11.13
C ILE A 13 28.63 -49.38 -11.04
N GLY A 14 27.80 -50.35 -10.65
CA GLY A 14 26.36 -50.12 -10.47
C GLY A 14 26.03 -49.10 -9.41
N VAL A 15 26.73 -49.10 -8.27
CA VAL A 15 26.57 -48.10 -7.20
C VAL A 15 27.00 -46.71 -7.66
N ILE A 16 28.12 -46.58 -8.34
CA ILE A 16 28.58 -45.30 -8.89
C ILE A 16 27.57 -44.75 -9.90
N PHE A 17 27.04 -45.58 -10.80
CA PHE A 17 26.03 -45.16 -11.76
C PHE A 17 24.75 -44.68 -11.08
N LEU A 18 24.31 -45.38 -10.04
CA LEU A 18 23.13 -44.97 -9.23
C LEU A 18 23.35 -43.63 -8.55
N ILE A 19 24.52 -43.38 -7.98
CA ILE A 19 24.89 -42.11 -7.35
C ILE A 19 24.87 -40.98 -8.38
N LEU A 20 25.45 -41.18 -9.56
CA LEU A 20 25.45 -40.18 -10.63
C LEU A 20 24.04 -39.87 -11.14
N LEU A 21 23.18 -40.88 -11.26
CA LEU A 21 21.76 -40.67 -11.60
C LEU A 21 21.05 -39.88 -10.55
N LEU A 22 21.25 -40.16 -9.26
CA LEU A 22 20.65 -39.45 -8.16
C LEU A 22 21.08 -37.97 -8.14
N GLN A 23 22.36 -37.71 -8.36
CA GLN A 23 22.92 -36.36 -8.48
C GLN A 23 22.33 -35.60 -9.69
N ALA A 24 22.17 -36.25 -10.82
CA ALA A 24 21.54 -35.63 -11.99
C ALA A 24 20.09 -35.25 -11.72
N VAL A 25 19.30 -36.11 -11.06
CA VAL A 25 17.93 -35.82 -10.68
C VAL A 25 17.86 -34.64 -9.70
N ILE A 26 18.76 -34.58 -8.72
CA ILE A 26 18.84 -33.47 -7.76
C ILE A 26 19.16 -32.15 -8.49
N ILE A 27 20.14 -32.16 -9.39
CA ILE A 27 20.54 -30.97 -10.17
C ILE A 27 19.37 -30.47 -11.02
N VAL A 28 18.67 -31.37 -11.71
CA VAL A 28 17.50 -31.00 -12.53
C VAL A 28 16.40 -30.40 -11.65
N SER A 29 16.10 -31.02 -10.51
CA SER A 29 15.06 -30.51 -9.60
C SER A 29 15.41 -29.13 -9.01
N LEU A 30 16.67 -28.89 -8.67
CA LEU A 30 17.15 -27.59 -8.21
C LEU A 30 17.03 -26.53 -9.31
N ASN A 31 17.44 -26.84 -10.54
CA ASN A 31 17.32 -25.92 -11.66
C ASN A 31 15.88 -25.54 -11.96
N VAL A 32 14.93 -26.47 -11.87
CA VAL A 32 13.48 -26.21 -12.02
C VAL A 32 12.98 -25.31 -10.91
N LYS A 33 13.38 -25.52 -9.65
CA LYS A 33 12.99 -24.66 -8.53
C LYS A 33 13.54 -23.24 -8.70
N ILE A 34 14.82 -23.11 -9.06
CA ILE A 34 15.45 -21.80 -9.31
C ILE A 34 14.73 -21.08 -10.46
N GLY A 35 14.46 -21.76 -11.57
CA GLY A 35 13.75 -21.19 -12.71
C GLY A 35 12.37 -20.65 -12.33
N ARG A 36 11.60 -21.40 -11.53
CA ARG A 36 10.29 -20.96 -11.01
C ARG A 36 10.41 -19.74 -10.09
N SER A 37 11.40 -19.71 -9.19
CA SER A 37 11.62 -18.57 -8.29
C SER A 37 12.00 -17.32 -9.06
N VAL A 38 12.86 -17.41 -10.07
CA VAL A 38 13.25 -16.27 -10.92
C VAL A 38 12.07 -15.74 -11.72
N HIS A 39 11.25 -16.64 -12.30
CA HIS A 39 10.05 -16.27 -13.03
C HIS A 39 9.04 -15.53 -12.12
N HIS A 40 8.76 -16.09 -10.95
CA HIS A 40 7.86 -15.47 -9.96
C HIS A 40 8.36 -14.10 -9.50
N ALA A 41 9.66 -13.95 -9.20
CA ALA A 41 10.23 -12.65 -8.85
C ALA A 41 10.10 -11.63 -10.00
N GLY A 42 10.21 -12.07 -11.26
CA GLY A 42 9.97 -11.23 -12.44
C GLY A 42 8.52 -10.75 -12.54
N GLU A 43 7.57 -11.64 -12.29
CA GLU A 43 6.13 -11.30 -12.30
C GLU A 43 5.79 -10.30 -11.20
N VAL A 44 6.25 -10.50 -9.97
CA VAL A 44 6.05 -9.58 -8.84
C VAL A 44 6.59 -8.19 -9.18
N LYS A 45 7.81 -8.10 -9.67
CA LYS A 45 8.42 -6.82 -10.06
C LYS A 45 7.64 -6.11 -11.18
N GLN A 46 7.05 -6.86 -12.10
CA GLN A 46 6.23 -6.28 -13.16
C GLN A 46 4.88 -5.77 -12.62
N GLN A 47 4.26 -6.49 -11.69
CA GLN A 47 3.04 -6.06 -11.00
C GLN A 47 3.26 -4.78 -10.18
N GLU A 48 4.34 -4.71 -9.39
CA GLU A 48 4.72 -3.49 -8.66
C GLU A 48 4.93 -2.29 -9.60
N LYS A 49 5.61 -2.50 -10.71
CA LYS A 49 5.82 -1.44 -11.71
C LYS A 49 4.51 -0.98 -12.35
N GLN A 50 3.58 -1.90 -12.59
CA GLN A 50 2.27 -1.56 -13.15
C GLN A 50 1.44 -0.80 -12.12
N LEU A 51 1.40 -1.26 -10.85
CA LEU A 51 0.71 -0.57 -9.76
C LEU A 51 1.23 0.87 -9.59
N ASN A 52 2.55 1.04 -9.57
CA ASN A 52 3.17 2.36 -9.47
C ASN A 52 2.75 3.30 -10.62
N ARG A 53 2.67 2.80 -11.85
CA ARG A 53 2.17 3.58 -13.00
C ARG A 53 0.69 3.94 -12.85
N THR A 54 -0.12 3.02 -12.36
CA THR A 54 -1.55 3.22 -12.11
C THR A 54 -1.76 4.32 -11.08
N ILE A 55 -1.07 4.26 -9.94
CA ILE A 55 -1.17 5.29 -8.89
C ILE A 55 -0.73 6.67 -9.41
N ILE A 56 0.38 6.73 -10.16
CA ILE A 56 0.83 8.00 -10.79
C ILE A 56 -0.21 8.54 -11.77
N SER A 57 -0.90 7.66 -12.50
CA SER A 57 -1.94 8.06 -13.44
C SER A 57 -3.23 8.52 -12.78
N ASP A 58 -3.54 8.00 -11.58
CA ASP A 58 -4.75 8.36 -10.83
C ASP A 58 -4.61 9.70 -10.08
N LEU A 59 -3.40 9.99 -9.59
CA LEU A 59 -3.14 11.17 -8.78
C LEU A 59 -2.95 12.41 -9.65
N HIS A 60 -3.89 13.34 -9.57
CA HIS A 60 -3.92 14.57 -10.37
C HIS A 60 -3.66 15.83 -9.55
N THR A 61 -3.86 15.75 -8.23
CA THR A 61 -3.61 16.90 -7.34
C THR A 61 -3.23 16.42 -5.94
N PHE A 62 -2.55 17.29 -5.24
CA PHE A 62 -2.21 17.06 -3.85
C PHE A 62 -3.47 17.18 -2.97
N PRO A 63 -3.63 16.39 -1.89
CA PRO A 63 -4.87 16.37 -1.11
C PRO A 63 -5.15 17.62 -0.28
N VAL A 64 -4.26 18.62 -0.36
CA VAL A 64 -4.45 19.95 0.23
C VAL A 64 -4.30 21.01 -0.88
N PRO A 65 -5.23 21.99 -1.00
CA PRO A 65 -5.15 23.03 -2.01
C PRO A 65 -3.84 23.84 -1.94
N ALA A 66 -3.35 24.29 -3.10
CA ALA A 66 -2.08 25.03 -3.22
C ALA A 66 -2.00 26.25 -2.29
N ALA A 67 -3.12 26.94 -2.04
CA ALA A 67 -3.19 28.09 -1.14
C ALA A 67 -2.82 27.77 0.32
N PHE A 68 -2.89 26.52 0.72
CA PHE A 68 -2.60 26.06 2.09
C PHE A 68 -1.32 25.22 2.21
N ARG A 69 -0.55 25.05 1.11
CA ARG A 69 0.67 24.20 1.10
C ARG A 69 1.73 24.66 2.10
N SER A 70 1.96 25.96 2.23
CA SER A 70 2.91 26.52 3.19
C SER A 70 2.47 26.42 4.65
N GLU A 71 1.25 25.97 4.88
CA GLU A 71 0.65 25.86 6.22
C GLU A 71 0.60 24.41 6.72
N ILE A 72 1.13 23.47 5.95
CA ILE A 72 1.28 22.07 6.33
C ILE A 72 2.74 21.64 6.32
N THR A 73 3.03 20.57 7.07
CA THR A 73 4.30 19.85 7.03
C THR A 73 4.05 18.36 7.00
N TYR A 74 4.90 17.62 6.33
CA TYR A 74 4.83 16.15 6.28
C TYR A 74 6.21 15.56 6.03
N GLU A 75 6.39 14.33 6.46
CA GLU A 75 7.62 13.55 6.28
C GLU A 75 7.27 12.08 5.98
N ASP A 76 8.25 11.31 5.53
CA ASP A 76 8.09 9.87 5.37
C ASP A 76 7.95 9.20 6.73
N SER A 77 6.72 8.80 7.04
CA SER A 77 6.36 8.10 8.28
C SER A 77 5.73 6.73 8.00
N TYR A 78 5.71 6.28 6.73
CA TYR A 78 5.17 4.98 6.37
C TYR A 78 5.94 3.84 7.07
N GLY A 79 5.20 2.85 7.59
CA GLY A 79 5.78 1.73 8.31
C GLY A 79 6.24 2.04 9.74
N ALA A 80 6.14 3.29 10.22
CA ALA A 80 6.45 3.63 11.61
C ALA A 80 5.58 2.82 12.58
N GLY A 81 6.20 2.29 13.65
CA GLY A 81 5.50 1.48 14.65
C GLY A 81 4.44 2.28 15.41
N ARG A 82 3.23 1.73 15.50
CA ARG A 82 2.12 2.25 16.29
C ARG A 82 1.59 1.18 17.23
N ILE A 83 0.83 1.56 18.26
CA ILE A 83 0.28 0.59 19.24
C ILE A 83 -0.57 -0.48 18.54
N GLN A 84 -1.29 -0.13 17.47
CA GLN A 84 -2.18 -1.02 16.74
C GLN A 84 -1.58 -1.57 15.42
N GLY A 85 -0.24 -1.54 15.25
CA GLY A 85 0.41 -2.04 14.05
C GLY A 85 1.43 -1.07 13.46
N SER A 86 1.52 -1.00 12.13
CA SER A 86 2.35 -0.04 11.41
C SER A 86 1.52 1.11 10.85
N HIS A 87 2.16 2.24 10.62
CA HIS A 87 1.54 3.37 9.94
C HIS A 87 1.38 3.11 8.44
N GLU A 88 0.15 3.02 7.96
CA GLU A 88 -0.16 2.69 6.56
C GLU A 88 -0.63 3.93 5.78
N GLY A 89 0.15 5.02 5.88
CA GLY A 89 -0.17 6.28 5.23
C GLY A 89 0.92 7.32 5.39
N CYS A 90 0.59 8.56 5.06
CA CYS A 90 1.40 9.74 5.28
C CYS A 90 0.55 10.79 6.02
N ASP A 91 1.08 11.32 7.13
CA ASP A 91 0.40 12.32 7.94
C ASP A 91 0.82 13.74 7.52
N LEU A 92 -0.15 14.51 7.03
CA LEU A 92 0.04 15.91 6.62
C LEU A 92 -0.48 16.81 7.76
N LEU A 93 0.44 17.40 8.53
CA LEU A 93 0.13 18.13 9.76
C LEU A 93 -0.17 19.60 9.49
N ASP A 94 -1.21 20.14 10.12
CA ASP A 94 -1.46 21.57 10.17
C ASP A 94 -0.48 22.26 11.13
N THR A 95 0.34 23.18 10.62
CA THR A 95 1.34 23.91 11.41
C THR A 95 0.74 24.79 12.50
N GLN A 96 -0.54 25.16 12.39
CA GLN A 96 -1.27 25.95 13.40
C GLN A 96 -2.09 25.08 14.35
N ASN A 97 -2.16 23.76 14.12
CA ASN A 97 -2.91 22.81 14.92
C ASN A 97 -4.36 23.24 15.18
N THR A 98 -5.06 23.71 14.13
CA THR A 98 -6.41 24.29 14.26
C THR A 98 -7.42 23.47 13.45
N GLU A 99 -8.37 22.83 14.14
CA GLU A 99 -9.42 22.01 13.51
C GLU A 99 -10.27 22.80 12.53
N GLY A 100 -10.59 22.18 11.39
CA GLY A 100 -11.51 22.75 10.40
C GLY A 100 -10.93 23.91 9.58
N ARG A 101 -9.63 24.22 9.72
CA ARG A 101 -8.99 25.33 9.03
C ARG A 101 -8.53 24.98 7.65
N ILE A 102 -7.85 23.84 7.48
CA ILE A 102 -7.28 23.43 6.19
C ILE A 102 -8.28 22.55 5.46
N PRO A 103 -8.71 22.94 4.25
CA PRO A 103 -9.56 22.10 3.41
C PRO A 103 -8.80 20.89 2.89
N VAL A 104 -9.51 19.77 2.75
CA VAL A 104 -9.06 18.53 2.14
C VAL A 104 -9.78 18.35 0.81
N VAL A 105 -9.03 18.06 -0.24
CA VAL A 105 -9.57 17.82 -1.58
C VAL A 105 -9.25 16.39 -2.04
N SER A 106 -10.07 15.85 -2.95
CA SER A 106 -9.78 14.58 -3.58
C SER A 106 -8.49 14.67 -4.40
N ALA A 107 -7.56 13.75 -4.19
CA ALA A 107 -6.33 13.68 -4.99
C ALA A 107 -6.54 13.04 -6.37
N THR A 108 -7.68 12.38 -6.58
CA THR A 108 -8.03 11.60 -7.77
C THR A 108 -9.46 11.85 -8.20
N ASP A 109 -9.76 11.58 -9.47
CA ASP A 109 -11.12 11.34 -9.91
C ASP A 109 -11.59 9.99 -9.36
N GLY A 110 -12.84 9.87 -8.94
CA GLY A 110 -13.33 8.59 -8.42
C GLY A 110 -14.75 8.66 -7.87
N GLU A 111 -15.06 7.64 -7.08
CA GLU A 111 -16.34 7.51 -6.39
C GLU A 111 -16.12 7.35 -4.90
N VAL A 112 -16.89 8.05 -4.08
CA VAL A 112 -16.91 7.85 -2.63
C VAL A 112 -17.47 6.46 -2.34
N THR A 113 -16.62 5.54 -1.95
CA THR A 113 -17.00 4.15 -1.63
C THR A 113 -17.18 3.92 -0.15
N ASN A 114 -16.57 4.78 0.67
CA ASN A 114 -16.69 4.72 2.12
C ASN A 114 -16.75 6.13 2.73
N ILE A 115 -17.61 6.33 3.72
CA ILE A 115 -17.70 7.55 4.51
C ILE A 115 -18.22 7.21 5.91
N GLY A 116 -17.87 7.98 6.92
CA GLY A 116 -18.34 7.80 8.30
C GLY A 116 -17.21 7.57 9.28
N TRP A 117 -17.57 7.18 10.49
CA TRP A 117 -16.66 7.00 11.61
C TRP A 117 -15.95 5.65 11.58
N LEU A 118 -14.65 5.65 11.88
CA LEU A 118 -13.87 4.48 12.28
C LEU A 118 -13.18 4.75 13.62
N TYR A 119 -13.05 3.73 14.46
CA TYR A 119 -12.46 3.85 15.80
C TYR A 119 -11.08 4.52 15.78
N LEU A 120 -10.17 4.11 14.85
CA LEU A 120 -8.84 4.70 14.71
C LEU A 120 -8.88 5.96 13.84
N GLY A 121 -9.46 5.91 12.67
CA GLY A 121 -9.42 6.97 11.66
C GLY A 121 -10.38 8.15 11.90
N GLY A 122 -11.29 8.07 12.88
CA GLY A 122 -12.29 9.11 13.11
C GLY A 122 -13.25 9.28 11.93
N TYR A 123 -13.64 10.51 11.64
CA TYR A 123 -14.35 10.83 10.41
C TYR A 123 -13.42 10.63 9.22
N ARG A 124 -13.78 9.69 8.35
CA ARG A 124 -12.99 9.34 7.19
C ARG A 124 -13.84 9.29 5.93
N ILE A 125 -13.21 9.54 4.80
CA ILE A 125 -13.77 9.35 3.48
C ILE A 125 -12.80 8.51 2.65
N GLY A 126 -13.32 7.55 1.90
CA GLY A 126 -12.56 6.72 0.98
C GLY A 126 -13.07 6.88 -0.42
N ILE A 127 -12.18 7.12 -1.36
CA ILE A 127 -12.46 7.34 -2.76
C ILE A 127 -11.78 6.24 -3.58
N THR A 128 -12.56 5.50 -4.36
CA THR A 128 -12.03 4.51 -5.28
C THR A 128 -11.92 5.12 -6.68
N ALA A 129 -10.71 5.17 -7.21
CA ALA A 129 -10.44 5.62 -8.57
C ALA A 129 -10.99 4.62 -9.60
N PRO A 130 -11.18 5.01 -10.87
CA PRO A 130 -11.59 4.09 -11.95
C PRO A 130 -10.64 2.91 -12.16
N SER A 131 -9.38 3.04 -11.73
CA SER A 131 -8.37 1.97 -11.74
C SER A 131 -8.63 0.85 -10.72
N GLY A 132 -9.45 1.13 -9.70
CA GLY A 132 -9.69 0.27 -8.55
C GLY A 132 -8.77 0.56 -7.35
N VAL A 133 -7.82 1.49 -7.45
CA VAL A 133 -7.00 1.93 -6.31
C VAL A 133 -7.87 2.77 -5.37
N TYR A 134 -7.71 2.52 -4.07
CA TYR A 134 -8.47 3.17 -3.02
C TYR A 134 -7.63 4.23 -2.31
N TYR A 135 -8.15 5.45 -2.23
CA TYR A 135 -7.52 6.62 -1.61
C TYR A 135 -8.28 6.99 -0.33
N TYR A 136 -7.57 6.98 0.79
CA TYR A 136 -8.13 7.12 2.12
C TYR A 136 -7.75 8.45 2.75
N TYR A 137 -8.73 9.14 3.30
CA TYR A 137 -8.60 10.45 3.95
C TYR A 137 -9.22 10.36 5.34
N ALA A 138 -8.42 10.44 6.39
CA ALA A 138 -8.88 10.23 7.76
C ALA A 138 -8.58 11.42 8.68
N HIS A 139 -9.10 11.32 9.91
CA HIS A 139 -9.02 12.32 10.96
C HIS A 139 -9.72 13.65 10.62
N LEU A 140 -10.69 13.63 9.71
CA LEU A 140 -11.39 14.84 9.28
C LEU A 140 -12.18 15.45 10.44
N SER A 141 -12.26 16.78 10.51
CA SER A 141 -13.14 17.49 11.44
C SER A 141 -14.60 17.50 10.96
N SER A 142 -14.79 17.55 9.64
CA SER A 142 -16.10 17.53 8.99
C SER A 142 -15.98 17.15 7.52
N TYR A 143 -17.09 16.72 6.93
CA TYR A 143 -17.21 16.51 5.48
C TYR A 143 -17.69 17.79 4.78
N ALA A 144 -17.36 17.93 3.49
CA ALA A 144 -18.01 18.90 2.62
C ALA A 144 -19.48 18.52 2.40
N GLY A 145 -20.31 19.52 2.11
CA GLY A 145 -21.73 19.29 1.88
C GLY A 145 -22.00 18.33 0.72
N GLY A 146 -22.93 17.38 0.91
CA GLY A 146 -23.32 16.41 -0.11
C GLY A 146 -22.33 15.27 -0.32
N MET A 147 -21.37 15.04 0.57
CA MET A 147 -20.52 13.85 0.55
C MET A 147 -21.30 12.64 1.07
N GLU A 148 -21.47 11.64 0.23
CA GLU A 148 -22.18 10.39 0.53
C GLU A 148 -21.59 9.25 -0.32
N VAL A 149 -21.82 8.00 0.07
CA VAL A 149 -21.43 6.83 -0.72
C VAL A 149 -22.13 6.86 -2.08
N GLY A 150 -21.38 6.59 -3.13
CA GLY A 150 -21.85 6.64 -4.52
C GLY A 150 -21.64 7.99 -5.21
N LYS A 151 -21.28 9.06 -4.47
CA LYS A 151 -20.98 10.35 -5.09
C LYS A 151 -19.70 10.24 -5.92
N LYS A 152 -19.77 10.67 -7.17
CA LYS A 152 -18.60 10.87 -8.04
C LYS A 152 -17.96 12.21 -7.72
N VAL A 153 -16.63 12.19 -7.55
CA VAL A 153 -15.80 13.36 -7.28
C VAL A 153 -14.72 13.50 -8.33
N GLN A 154 -14.27 14.71 -8.55
CA GLN A 154 -13.12 15.02 -9.39
C GLN A 154 -11.91 15.35 -8.53
N ALA A 155 -10.71 15.15 -9.06
CA ALA A 155 -9.49 15.62 -8.45
C ALA A 155 -9.58 17.13 -8.17
N GLY A 156 -9.18 17.56 -6.97
CA GLY A 156 -9.34 18.94 -6.52
C GLY A 156 -10.71 19.29 -5.95
N GLU A 157 -11.72 18.42 -6.04
CA GLU A 157 -13.02 18.65 -5.40
C GLU A 157 -12.87 18.61 -3.88
N TRP A 158 -13.45 19.62 -3.22
CA TRP A 158 -13.45 19.72 -1.76
C TRP A 158 -14.29 18.60 -1.13
N ILE A 159 -13.67 17.81 -0.24
CA ILE A 159 -14.29 16.65 0.40
C ILE A 159 -14.45 16.79 1.93
N GLY A 160 -13.72 17.72 2.57
CA GLY A 160 -13.79 17.94 4.01
C GLY A 160 -12.74 18.91 4.52
N PHE A 161 -12.54 18.92 5.83
CA PHE A 161 -11.49 19.68 6.50
C PHE A 161 -10.64 18.80 7.39
N MET A 162 -9.36 19.15 7.54
CA MET A 162 -8.46 18.52 8.50
C MET A 162 -8.99 18.65 9.93
N GLY A 163 -8.74 17.62 10.72
CA GLY A 163 -9.11 17.57 12.13
C GLY A 163 -8.18 16.69 12.96
N SER A 164 -8.67 16.31 14.12
CA SER A 164 -8.00 15.44 15.09
C SER A 164 -8.91 14.33 15.59
N THR A 165 -9.90 13.91 14.77
CA THR A 165 -10.91 12.92 15.15
C THR A 165 -10.35 11.50 15.07
N GLY A 166 -10.78 10.60 15.96
CA GLY A 166 -10.40 9.20 15.98
C GLY A 166 -9.85 8.73 17.31
N GLU A 167 -9.30 7.51 17.30
CA GLU A 167 -8.79 6.76 18.44
C GLU A 167 -9.79 6.64 19.60
N GLY A 168 -11.07 6.40 19.26
CA GLY A 168 -12.13 6.22 20.24
C GLY A 168 -13.52 6.13 19.62
N GLU A 169 -14.53 6.18 20.48
CA GLU A 169 -15.93 6.21 20.07
C GLU A 169 -16.24 7.47 19.24
N GLU A 170 -17.31 7.43 18.47
CA GLU A 170 -17.69 8.53 17.59
C GLU A 170 -17.74 9.88 18.31
N GLY A 171 -17.08 10.88 17.74
CA GLY A 171 -16.91 12.21 18.31
C GLY A 171 -15.62 12.39 19.12
N THR A 172 -14.81 11.34 19.34
CA THR A 172 -13.51 11.47 20.00
C THR A 172 -12.56 12.31 19.12
N LYS A 173 -11.90 13.30 19.72
CA LYS A 173 -10.93 14.19 19.06
C LYS A 173 -9.89 14.75 20.03
N GLY A 174 -8.82 15.36 19.49
CA GLY A 174 -7.80 16.05 20.28
C GLY A 174 -6.81 15.14 20.98
N LYS A 175 -6.73 13.86 20.64
CA LYS A 175 -5.71 12.93 21.16
C LYS A 175 -4.35 13.10 20.50
N PHE A 176 -4.32 13.73 19.33
CA PHE A 176 -3.14 14.00 18.52
C PHE A 176 -3.31 15.33 17.79
N PRO A 177 -2.20 15.91 17.25
CA PRO A 177 -2.27 17.16 16.49
C PRO A 177 -3.18 17.05 15.27
N VAL A 178 -3.75 18.19 14.85
CA VAL A 178 -4.57 18.29 13.63
C VAL A 178 -3.75 17.90 12.42
N HIS A 179 -4.20 16.90 11.67
CA HIS A 179 -3.57 16.42 10.45
C HIS A 179 -4.57 15.72 9.53
N LEU A 180 -4.19 15.55 8.28
CA LEU A 180 -4.79 14.59 7.36
C LEU A 180 -3.92 13.34 7.35
N HIS A 181 -4.47 12.20 7.71
CA HIS A 181 -3.87 10.92 7.37
C HIS A 181 -4.32 10.54 5.95
N PHE A 182 -3.36 10.46 5.02
CA PHE A 182 -3.59 10.07 3.63
C PHE A 182 -3.02 8.69 3.36
N GLY A 183 -3.87 7.77 2.92
CA GLY A 183 -3.50 6.38 2.61
C GLY A 183 -3.80 6.02 1.16
N ILE A 184 -3.04 5.07 0.61
CA ILE A 184 -3.25 4.47 -0.71
C ILE A 184 -3.31 2.96 -0.52
N TYR A 185 -4.38 2.33 -1.01
CA TYR A 185 -4.59 0.89 -0.88
C TYR A 185 -4.99 0.26 -2.21
N TYR A 186 -4.63 -1.00 -2.40
CA TYR A 186 -5.02 -1.80 -3.57
C TYR A 186 -5.37 -3.22 -3.16
N GLN A 187 -6.14 -3.90 -4.00
CA GLN A 187 -6.47 -5.32 -3.81
C GLN A 187 -5.40 -6.21 -4.45
N ASP A 188 -4.86 -7.15 -3.66
CA ASP A 188 -3.99 -8.23 -4.13
C ASP A 188 -4.68 -9.57 -3.85
N GLY A 189 -5.46 -10.05 -4.82
CA GLY A 189 -6.36 -11.17 -4.62
C GLY A 189 -7.49 -10.83 -3.65
N THR A 190 -7.52 -11.45 -2.47
CA THR A 190 -8.50 -11.19 -1.40
C THR A 190 -8.00 -10.20 -0.35
N ASP A 191 -6.73 -9.82 -0.40
CA ASP A 191 -6.08 -9.02 0.62
C ASP A 191 -5.96 -7.56 0.17
N GLU A 192 -6.34 -6.63 1.05
CA GLU A 192 -6.06 -5.21 0.88
C GLU A 192 -4.63 -4.91 1.36
N LYS A 193 -3.87 -4.21 0.55
CA LYS A 193 -2.49 -3.82 0.84
C LYS A 193 -2.30 -2.33 0.75
N ALA A 194 -1.59 -1.77 1.73
CA ALA A 194 -1.18 -0.38 1.72
C ALA A 194 0.06 -0.16 0.84
N VAL A 195 0.14 1.04 0.28
CA VAL A 195 1.29 1.57 -0.47
C VAL A 195 1.75 2.84 0.22
N ASP A 196 3.06 3.02 0.35
CA ASP A 196 3.65 4.26 0.86
C ASP A 196 3.23 5.46 -0.02
N PRO A 197 2.47 6.44 0.53
CA PRO A 197 2.02 7.58 -0.24
C PRO A 197 3.09 8.65 -0.46
N TYR A 198 4.11 8.70 0.41
CA TYR A 198 5.08 9.79 0.45
C TYR A 198 5.78 10.08 -0.88
N PRO A 199 6.32 9.05 -1.62
CA PRO A 199 6.95 9.28 -2.91
C PRO A 199 6.01 9.85 -3.98
N TYR A 200 4.71 9.59 -3.87
CA TYR A 200 3.70 10.11 -4.80
C TYR A 200 3.30 11.54 -4.45
N LEU A 201 3.16 11.83 -3.15
CA LEU A 201 2.88 13.19 -2.68
C LEU A 201 3.96 14.16 -3.14
N LEU A 202 5.24 13.80 -3.02
CA LEU A 202 6.36 14.62 -3.52
C LEU A 202 6.26 14.93 -5.02
N LYS A 203 5.75 14.00 -5.84
CA LYS A 203 5.63 14.19 -7.29
C LYS A 203 4.49 15.09 -7.71
N ILE A 204 3.39 15.11 -6.96
CA ILE A 204 2.20 15.91 -7.27
C ILE A 204 2.18 17.25 -6.52
N GLU A 205 3.17 17.49 -5.67
CA GLU A 205 3.35 18.78 -5.01
C GLU A 205 3.99 19.82 -5.97
N GLU A 206 4.81 19.37 -6.92
CA GLU A 206 5.46 20.20 -7.94
C GLU A 206 4.44 20.76 -8.96
#